data_89562ab45bbe1420cc3df0c5c6eb5def
#
_entry.id   89562ab45bbe1420cc3df0c5c6eb5def
#
_cell.length_a   1.000
_cell.length_b   1.000
_cell.length_c   1.000
_cell.angle_alpha   90.00
_cell.angle_beta   90.00
_cell.angle_gamma   90.00
#
_symmetry.space_group_name_H-M   'P 1'
#
loop_
_entity.id
_entity.type
_entity.pdbx_description
1 polymer ?
#
loop_
_entity_poly.entity_id
_entity_poly.type
_entity_poly.pdbx_seq_one_letter_code
_entity_poly.pdbx_strand_id
1 'polypeptide(L)'
;MKGLIAKKVGMTQVFDESGNLTPVTVIRVEPNTVVATKTKETCGYDAVVLGVDDMKSNKANKAYAGIFPENVSPKRTLKEFRDFEKEVKVGDSVGLELFNESRFLDVTATSKGKGFQGVMKRWGFHGGRATHGSKFHREPGGTGNCTTPGHCFKNTKLPGRMGFRRVTVQNLKIVKIGPKLNVILVRGAVPGNKDCTLIVKSAVKK
;
A
#
# COMPACT_ATOMS: atom_id res chain seq x y z
N MET A 1 -0.82 -15.09 8.85
CA MET A 1 -1.23 -13.70 8.51
C MET A 1 -2.29 -13.70 7.42
N LYS A 2 -3.41 -12.97 7.58
CA LYS A 2 -4.44 -12.80 6.53
C LYS A 2 -4.05 -11.62 5.63
N GLY A 3 -4.04 -11.80 4.30
CA GLY A 3 -3.64 -10.74 3.38
C GLY A 3 -4.14 -10.95 1.95
N LEU A 4 -4.55 -9.86 1.27
CA LEU A 4 -5.07 -9.86 -0.10
C LEU A 4 -4.54 -8.65 -0.89
N ILE A 5 -4.54 -8.81 -2.21
CA ILE A 5 -4.32 -7.72 -3.15
C ILE A 5 -5.69 -7.11 -3.50
N ALA A 6 -5.77 -5.78 -3.47
CA ALA A 6 -6.99 -5.03 -3.70
C ALA A 6 -6.75 -3.77 -4.54
N LYS A 7 -7.82 -3.08 -4.93
CA LYS A 7 -7.77 -1.79 -5.64
C LYS A 7 -8.53 -0.71 -4.87
N LYS A 8 -8.00 0.49 -4.85
CA LYS A 8 -8.67 1.66 -4.30
C LYS A 8 -9.69 2.20 -5.29
N VAL A 9 -10.97 2.16 -4.96
CA VAL A 9 -12.03 2.74 -5.81
C VAL A 9 -12.13 4.26 -5.60
N GLY A 10 -12.20 4.69 -4.33
CA GLY A 10 -12.37 6.10 -4.00
C GLY A 10 -12.72 6.30 -2.54
N MET A 11 -13.18 7.49 -2.20
CA MET A 11 -13.68 7.81 -0.86
C MET A 11 -15.14 8.25 -0.94
N THR A 12 -15.89 7.91 0.08
CA THR A 12 -17.27 8.31 0.29
C THR A 12 -17.51 8.49 1.79
N GLN A 13 -18.75 8.74 2.16
CA GLN A 13 -19.17 8.88 3.55
C GLN A 13 -20.37 7.98 3.80
N VAL A 14 -20.45 7.48 5.01
CA VAL A 14 -21.56 6.62 5.48
C VAL A 14 -22.01 7.13 6.83
N PHE A 15 -23.31 7.13 7.05
CA PHE A 15 -23.88 7.44 8.36
C PHE A 15 -23.86 6.21 9.25
N ASP A 16 -23.43 6.37 10.49
CA ASP A 16 -23.57 5.35 11.52
C ASP A 16 -25.02 5.27 12.02
N GLU A 17 -25.34 4.23 12.78
CA GLU A 17 -26.67 4.05 13.39
C GLU A 17 -27.08 5.23 14.29
N SER A 18 -26.11 5.92 14.87
CA SER A 18 -26.29 7.14 15.68
C SER A 18 -26.38 8.43 14.85
N GLY A 19 -26.44 8.35 13.52
CA GLY A 19 -26.51 9.50 12.61
C GLY A 19 -25.20 10.25 12.39
N ASN A 20 -24.07 9.79 12.94
CA ASN A 20 -22.78 10.43 12.74
C ASN A 20 -22.20 10.10 11.38
N LEU A 21 -21.65 11.12 10.70
CA LEU A 21 -20.99 10.98 9.41
C LEU A 21 -19.61 10.37 9.57
N THR A 22 -19.38 9.22 8.97
CA THR A 22 -18.07 8.55 8.96
C THR A 22 -17.46 8.56 7.56
N PRO A 23 -16.29 9.22 7.35
CA PRO A 23 -15.59 9.16 6.07
C PRO A 23 -14.99 7.79 5.86
N VAL A 24 -15.22 7.19 4.69
CA VAL A 24 -14.74 5.85 4.35
C VAL A 24 -14.02 5.81 3.01
N THR A 25 -13.03 4.94 2.91
CA THR A 25 -12.43 4.57 1.63
C THR A 25 -13.03 3.23 1.19
N VAL A 26 -13.45 3.18 -0.08
CA VAL A 26 -13.94 1.97 -0.74
C VAL A 26 -12.76 1.25 -1.37
N ILE A 27 -12.57 0.00 -0.94
CA ILE A 27 -11.52 -0.90 -1.42
C ILE A 27 -12.21 -2.07 -2.12
N ARG A 28 -11.94 -2.27 -3.40
CA ARG A 28 -12.42 -3.42 -4.17
C ARG A 28 -11.41 -4.54 -4.06
N VAL A 29 -11.88 -5.71 -3.67
CA VAL A 29 -11.07 -6.93 -3.56
C VAL A 29 -11.59 -7.93 -4.58
N GLU A 30 -10.96 -8.00 -5.73
CA GLU A 30 -11.23 -9.08 -6.68
C GLU A 30 -10.72 -10.40 -6.11
N PRO A 31 -11.31 -11.56 -6.47
CA PRO A 31 -10.79 -12.84 -6.03
C PRO A 31 -9.31 -12.98 -6.39
N ASN A 32 -8.50 -13.30 -5.41
CA ASN A 32 -7.05 -13.47 -5.58
C ASN A 32 -6.75 -14.93 -5.87
N THR A 33 -6.13 -15.24 -7.00
CA THR A 33 -5.75 -16.60 -7.36
C THR A 33 -4.42 -16.97 -6.76
N VAL A 34 -4.32 -18.16 -6.17
CA VAL A 34 -3.06 -18.71 -5.65
C VAL A 34 -2.22 -19.20 -6.83
N VAL A 35 -1.08 -18.55 -7.05
CA VAL A 35 -0.16 -18.88 -8.15
C VAL A 35 0.89 -19.88 -7.72
N ALA A 36 1.42 -19.76 -6.51
CA ALA A 36 2.40 -20.67 -5.96
C ALA A 36 2.34 -20.71 -4.44
N THR A 37 2.71 -21.84 -3.87
CA THR A 37 2.96 -22.01 -2.44
C THR A 37 4.44 -22.27 -2.22
N LYS A 38 5.02 -21.64 -1.20
CA LYS A 38 6.40 -21.82 -0.78
C LYS A 38 6.41 -22.47 0.58
N THR A 39 7.22 -23.50 0.75
CA THR A 39 7.40 -24.23 1.99
C THR A 39 8.81 -24.06 2.53
N LYS A 40 9.00 -24.31 3.80
CA LYS A 40 10.33 -24.28 4.45
C LYS A 40 11.34 -25.21 3.77
N GLU A 41 10.88 -26.35 3.27
CA GLU A 41 11.73 -27.35 2.61
C GLU A 41 12.28 -26.84 1.27
N THR A 42 11.46 -26.15 0.47
CA THR A 42 11.83 -25.69 -0.89
C THR A 42 12.47 -24.31 -0.91
N CYS A 43 12.00 -23.39 -0.06
CA CYS A 43 12.39 -21.97 -0.09
C CYS A 43 12.95 -21.44 1.24
N GLY A 44 12.98 -22.27 2.31
CA GLY A 44 13.46 -21.86 3.63
C GLY A 44 12.41 -21.08 4.46
N TYR A 45 11.22 -20.81 3.94
CA TYR A 45 10.12 -20.14 4.63
C TYR A 45 8.77 -20.47 4.02
N ASP A 46 7.69 -20.30 4.80
CA ASP A 46 6.33 -20.53 4.34
C ASP A 46 5.71 -19.25 3.79
N ALA A 47 5.18 -19.31 2.57
CA ALA A 47 4.50 -18.18 1.93
C ALA A 47 3.55 -18.63 0.83
N VAL A 48 2.58 -17.77 0.53
CA VAL A 48 1.65 -17.93 -0.57
C VAL A 48 1.80 -16.76 -1.54
N VAL A 49 1.92 -17.06 -2.84
CA VAL A 49 1.96 -16.05 -3.90
C VAL A 49 0.56 -15.91 -4.46
N LEU A 50 -0.04 -14.74 -4.27
CA LEU A 50 -1.35 -14.39 -4.80
C LEU A 50 -1.21 -13.54 -6.05
N GLY A 51 -2.12 -13.74 -7.02
CA GLY A 51 -2.18 -13.00 -8.26
C GLY A 51 -3.57 -12.40 -8.52
N VAL A 52 -3.61 -11.20 -9.10
CA VAL A 52 -4.83 -10.53 -9.56
C VAL A 52 -4.61 -9.88 -10.92
N ASP A 53 -5.71 -9.54 -11.57
CA ASP A 53 -5.75 -8.96 -12.92
C ASP A 53 -5.15 -9.88 -14.00
N ASP A 54 -6.01 -10.50 -14.78
CA ASP A 54 -5.57 -11.33 -15.91
C ASP A 54 -4.79 -10.52 -16.93
N MET A 55 -3.69 -11.08 -17.38
CA MET A 55 -2.87 -10.52 -18.44
C MET A 55 -3.18 -11.23 -19.76
N LYS A 56 -3.34 -10.46 -20.82
CA LYS A 56 -3.48 -11.04 -22.16
C LYS A 56 -2.23 -11.87 -22.50
N SER A 57 -2.40 -13.05 -23.06
CA SER A 57 -1.31 -13.99 -23.40
C SER A 57 -0.22 -13.37 -24.27
N ASN A 58 -0.61 -12.51 -25.21
CA ASN A 58 0.33 -11.80 -26.10
C ASN A 58 1.23 -10.76 -25.36
N LYS A 59 0.90 -10.40 -24.11
CA LYS A 59 1.71 -9.48 -23.27
C LYS A 59 2.60 -10.23 -22.28
N ALA A 60 2.38 -11.52 -22.07
CA ALA A 60 3.21 -12.35 -21.21
C ALA A 60 4.35 -12.94 -22.05
N ASN A 61 5.60 -12.61 -21.74
CA ASN A 61 6.73 -13.28 -22.35
C ASN A 61 6.88 -14.71 -21.81
N LYS A 62 7.60 -15.59 -22.51
CA LYS A 62 7.75 -17.01 -22.14
C LYS A 62 8.28 -17.18 -20.71
N ALA A 63 9.24 -16.37 -20.29
CA ALA A 63 9.83 -16.42 -18.96
C ALA A 63 8.80 -16.08 -17.86
N TYR A 64 7.98 -15.06 -18.09
CA TYR A 64 6.93 -14.68 -17.14
C TYR A 64 5.77 -15.70 -17.12
N ALA A 65 5.38 -16.21 -18.29
CA ALA A 65 4.36 -17.23 -18.39
C ALA A 65 4.75 -18.53 -17.66
N GLY A 66 6.02 -18.90 -17.67
CA GLY A 66 6.53 -20.07 -16.96
C GLY A 66 6.48 -20.01 -15.43
N ILE A 67 6.15 -18.84 -14.84
CA ILE A 67 5.92 -18.72 -13.39
C ILE A 67 4.55 -19.30 -12.99
N PHE A 68 3.61 -19.33 -13.94
CA PHE A 68 2.25 -19.76 -13.69
C PHE A 68 2.07 -21.25 -14.03
N PRO A 69 1.36 -22.00 -13.17
CA PRO A 69 0.96 -23.37 -13.51
C PRO A 69 0.02 -23.36 -14.72
N GLU A 70 -0.05 -24.47 -15.43
CA GLU A 70 -0.88 -24.63 -16.63
C GLU A 70 -2.36 -24.25 -16.44
N ASN A 71 -2.87 -24.45 -15.21
CA ASN A 71 -4.27 -24.16 -14.85
C ASN A 71 -4.53 -22.69 -14.46
N VAL A 72 -3.49 -21.82 -14.42
CA VAL A 72 -3.62 -20.43 -13.97
C VAL A 72 -3.21 -19.48 -15.08
N SER A 73 -4.12 -18.61 -15.52
CA SER A 73 -3.80 -17.56 -16.48
C SER A 73 -2.76 -16.59 -15.90
N PRO A 74 -1.85 -16.06 -16.75
CA PRO A 74 -0.88 -15.06 -16.31
C PRO A 74 -1.57 -13.86 -15.66
N LYS A 75 -1.17 -13.49 -14.44
CA LYS A 75 -1.71 -12.36 -13.68
C LYS A 75 -0.79 -11.16 -13.80
N ARG A 76 -1.36 -9.96 -13.81
CA ARG A 76 -0.61 -8.71 -13.94
C ARG A 76 0.11 -8.31 -12.66
N THR A 77 -0.49 -8.58 -11.52
CA THR A 77 0.02 -8.20 -10.21
C THR A 77 0.20 -9.43 -9.34
N LEU A 78 1.41 -9.68 -8.92
CA LEU A 78 1.76 -10.76 -8.00
C LEU A 78 2.24 -10.17 -6.68
N LYS A 79 1.86 -10.82 -5.58
CA LYS A 79 2.37 -10.49 -4.25
C LYS A 79 2.48 -11.72 -3.36
N GLU A 80 3.60 -11.81 -2.68
CA GLU A 80 3.88 -12.83 -1.70
C GLU A 80 3.40 -12.41 -0.31
N PHE A 81 2.73 -13.34 0.37
CA PHE A 81 2.28 -13.22 1.76
C PHE A 81 2.90 -14.34 2.58
N ARG A 82 3.76 -13.98 3.53
CA ARG A 82 4.39 -14.92 4.46
C ARG A 82 3.45 -15.29 5.60
N ASP A 83 3.64 -16.48 6.15
CA ASP A 83 2.87 -16.99 7.29
C ASP A 83 1.36 -16.87 7.06
N PHE A 84 0.90 -17.35 5.89
CA PHE A 84 -0.51 -17.31 5.52
C PHE A 84 -1.31 -18.30 6.37
N GLU A 85 -2.39 -17.81 7.04
CA GLU A 85 -3.12 -18.63 8.03
C GLU A 85 -3.98 -19.72 7.41
N LYS A 86 -4.47 -19.51 6.20
CA LYS A 86 -5.35 -20.47 5.50
C LYS A 86 -4.50 -21.41 4.66
N GLU A 87 -4.70 -22.70 4.82
CA GLU A 87 -4.16 -23.68 3.89
C GLU A 87 -4.85 -23.53 2.55
N VAL A 88 -4.06 -23.31 1.51
CA VAL A 88 -4.55 -23.09 0.14
C VAL A 88 -3.70 -23.87 -0.84
N LYS A 89 -4.33 -24.34 -1.90
CA LYS A 89 -3.65 -25.04 -3.00
C LYS A 89 -3.46 -24.09 -4.17
N VAL A 90 -2.50 -24.42 -5.00
CA VAL A 90 -2.26 -23.68 -6.25
C VAL A 90 -3.48 -23.78 -7.15
N GLY A 91 -3.96 -22.65 -7.67
CA GLY A 91 -5.19 -22.52 -8.44
C GLY A 91 -6.42 -22.09 -7.63
N ASP A 92 -6.37 -22.19 -6.30
CA ASP A 92 -7.49 -21.75 -5.45
C ASP A 92 -7.72 -20.25 -5.56
N SER A 93 -8.96 -19.84 -5.31
CA SER A 93 -9.36 -18.43 -5.24
C SER A 93 -9.64 -18.01 -3.80
N VAL A 94 -9.00 -16.92 -3.37
CA VAL A 94 -9.16 -16.36 -2.02
C VAL A 94 -9.82 -14.98 -2.12
N GLY A 95 -10.93 -14.82 -1.44
CA GLY A 95 -11.75 -13.61 -1.48
C GLY A 95 -11.89 -12.89 -0.14
N LEU A 96 -12.90 -12.01 -0.06
CA LEU A 96 -13.24 -11.19 1.11
C LEU A 96 -13.49 -11.98 2.40
N GLU A 97 -13.87 -13.25 2.28
CA GLU A 97 -14.19 -14.14 3.39
C GLU A 97 -13.06 -14.19 4.43
N LEU A 98 -11.82 -14.02 3.97
CA LEU A 98 -10.62 -13.99 4.81
C LEU A 98 -10.68 -12.92 5.92
N PHE A 99 -11.42 -11.82 5.70
CA PHE A 99 -11.50 -10.69 6.62
C PHE A 99 -12.81 -10.60 7.42
N ASN A 100 -13.71 -11.58 7.33
CA ASN A 100 -15.01 -11.53 8.02
C ASN A 100 -14.87 -11.37 9.54
N GLU A 101 -13.85 -11.95 10.13
CA GLU A 101 -13.58 -11.88 11.58
C GLU A 101 -12.69 -10.68 11.97
N SER A 102 -12.11 -10.00 10.98
CA SER A 102 -11.16 -8.92 11.24
C SER A 102 -11.91 -7.61 11.53
N ARG A 103 -11.56 -6.94 12.61
CA ARG A 103 -12.09 -5.60 12.94
C ARG A 103 -11.24 -4.47 12.37
N PHE A 104 -9.95 -4.71 12.21
CA PHE A 104 -8.97 -3.72 11.76
C PHE A 104 -8.08 -4.29 10.66
N LEU A 105 -7.67 -3.41 9.74
CA LEU A 105 -6.80 -3.73 8.62
C LEU A 105 -5.60 -2.79 8.57
N ASP A 106 -4.48 -3.33 8.09
CA ASP A 106 -3.30 -2.57 7.68
C ASP A 106 -3.28 -2.51 6.15
N VAL A 107 -3.23 -1.30 5.61
CA VAL A 107 -3.26 -1.09 4.15
C VAL A 107 -1.96 -0.46 3.69
N THR A 108 -1.28 -1.14 2.80
CA THR A 108 -0.02 -0.70 2.19
C THR A 108 -0.25 -0.36 0.72
N ALA A 109 0.24 0.80 0.30
CA ALA A 109 0.24 1.20 -1.11
C ALA A 109 1.37 2.18 -1.44
N THR A 110 1.54 2.46 -2.73
CA THR A 110 2.41 3.54 -3.19
C THR A 110 1.69 4.88 -3.09
N SER A 111 2.25 5.81 -2.33
CA SER A 111 1.67 7.15 -2.14
C SER A 111 1.69 7.97 -3.43
N LYS A 112 0.80 8.97 -3.53
CA LYS A 112 0.80 9.92 -4.65
C LYS A 112 2.15 10.62 -4.75
N GLY A 113 2.73 10.67 -5.95
CA GLY A 113 3.94 11.44 -6.23
C GLY A 113 3.65 12.95 -6.17
N LYS A 114 4.60 13.71 -5.64
CA LYS A 114 4.53 15.18 -5.54
C LYS A 114 5.69 15.86 -6.27
N GLY A 115 6.50 15.09 -7.00
CA GLY A 115 7.67 15.56 -7.72
C GLY A 115 8.80 16.01 -6.77
N PHE A 116 9.69 16.86 -7.27
CA PHE A 116 10.74 17.49 -6.47
C PHE A 116 10.11 18.59 -5.61
N GLN A 117 10.34 18.56 -4.31
CA GLN A 117 9.78 19.53 -3.36
C GLN A 117 10.87 20.15 -2.50
N GLY A 118 10.70 21.43 -2.22
CA GLY A 118 11.53 22.17 -1.27
C GLY A 118 11.31 21.68 0.17
N VAL A 119 12.19 22.12 1.05
CA VAL A 119 12.23 21.68 2.47
C VAL A 119 10.98 22.05 3.24
N MET A 120 10.31 23.16 2.92
CA MET A 120 9.08 23.58 3.60
C MET A 120 7.98 22.53 3.41
N LYS A 121 7.68 22.13 2.17
CA LYS A 121 6.63 21.15 1.89
C LYS A 121 7.05 19.73 2.24
N ARG A 122 8.33 19.39 2.03
CA ARG A 122 8.82 18.03 2.24
C ARG A 122 9.02 17.68 3.70
N TRP A 123 9.50 18.66 4.52
CA TRP A 123 9.92 18.42 5.90
C TRP A 123 9.25 19.34 6.93
N GLY A 124 8.43 20.32 6.49
CA GLY A 124 7.74 21.25 7.36
C GLY A 124 8.64 22.36 7.93
N PHE A 125 9.68 22.77 7.21
CA PHE A 125 10.53 23.88 7.62
C PHE A 125 9.76 25.20 7.57
N HIS A 126 10.06 26.11 8.50
CA HIS A 126 9.34 27.40 8.61
C HIS A 126 9.86 28.47 7.64
N GLY A 127 11.12 28.35 7.20
CA GLY A 127 11.78 29.41 6.39
C GLY A 127 12.23 30.59 7.23
N GLY A 128 12.52 31.71 6.57
CA GLY A 128 12.96 32.97 7.18
C GLY A 128 11.86 34.02 7.28
N ARG A 129 12.22 35.21 7.76
CA ARG A 129 11.30 36.37 7.87
C ARG A 129 10.84 36.82 6.51
N ALA A 130 9.57 37.25 6.41
CA ALA A 130 9.00 37.77 5.16
C ALA A 130 9.37 39.25 4.90
N THR A 131 9.69 40.01 5.96
CA THR A 131 9.98 41.44 5.94
C THR A 131 11.31 41.75 6.65
N HIS A 132 11.57 43.01 6.97
CA HIS A 132 12.80 43.50 7.62
C HIS A 132 14.08 43.21 6.82
N GLY A 133 14.02 43.36 5.49
CA GLY A 133 15.18 43.22 4.60
C GLY A 133 15.69 41.79 4.42
N SER A 134 14.95 40.80 4.91
CA SER A 134 15.31 39.38 4.71
C SER A 134 15.27 39.01 3.24
N LYS A 135 16.33 38.34 2.77
CA LYS A 135 16.38 37.67 1.44
C LYS A 135 16.20 36.17 1.55
N PHE A 136 16.15 35.63 2.75
CA PHE A 136 15.99 34.22 3.05
C PHE A 136 14.52 33.93 3.40
N HIS A 137 13.76 33.33 2.50
CA HIS A 137 12.32 33.08 2.68
C HIS A 137 11.96 31.59 2.74
N ARG A 138 12.36 30.82 1.73
CA ARG A 138 11.94 29.41 1.55
C ARG A 138 13.10 28.43 1.48
N GLU A 139 14.29 28.86 1.76
CA GLU A 139 15.52 28.09 1.62
C GLU A 139 15.74 27.17 2.82
N PRO A 140 16.58 26.11 2.67
CA PRO A 140 16.80 25.12 3.74
C PRO A 140 17.62 25.65 4.93
N GLY A 141 18.40 26.72 4.74
CA GLY A 141 19.40 27.18 5.71
C GLY A 141 20.72 26.46 5.57
N GLY A 142 21.43 26.29 6.67
CA GLY A 142 22.71 25.58 6.69
C GLY A 142 22.57 24.10 6.34
N THR A 143 23.55 23.55 5.61
CA THR A 143 23.57 22.15 5.20
C THR A 143 24.46 21.27 6.07
N GLY A 144 25.24 21.88 6.96
CA GLY A 144 26.14 21.18 7.87
C GLY A 144 26.90 22.13 8.76
N ASN A 145 27.80 21.60 9.56
CA ASN A 145 28.74 22.35 10.38
C ASN A 145 29.97 22.78 9.52
N CYS A 146 30.86 23.56 10.10
CA CYS A 146 32.03 24.06 9.41
C CYS A 146 33.04 22.96 9.01
N THR A 147 34.34 23.23 9.17
CA THR A 147 35.47 22.37 8.80
C THR A 147 35.43 21.00 9.45
N THR A 148 34.91 20.91 10.67
CA THR A 148 34.66 19.63 11.35
C THR A 148 33.15 19.40 11.48
N PRO A 149 32.56 18.35 10.88
CA PRO A 149 33.14 17.15 10.24
C PRO A 149 33.51 17.31 8.76
N GLY A 150 33.36 18.47 8.11
CA GLY A 150 33.69 18.75 6.74
C GLY A 150 32.77 18.06 5.70
N HIS A 151 31.65 17.48 6.10
CA HIS A 151 30.68 16.82 5.22
C HIS A 151 29.26 16.91 5.79
N CYS A 152 28.27 16.74 4.91
CA CYS A 152 26.87 16.60 5.33
C CYS A 152 26.61 15.20 5.86
N PHE A 153 25.91 15.10 6.98
CA PHE A 153 25.51 13.82 7.55
C PHE A 153 24.43 13.13 6.70
N LYS A 154 24.41 11.80 6.75
CA LYS A 154 23.30 11.01 6.18
C LYS A 154 21.99 11.41 6.85
N ASN A 155 20.89 11.33 6.07
CA ASN A 155 19.53 11.68 6.52
C ASN A 155 19.30 13.17 6.82
N THR A 156 20.20 14.07 6.46
CA THR A 156 19.97 15.52 6.53
C THR A 156 18.73 15.89 5.71
N LYS A 157 17.84 16.70 6.30
CA LYS A 157 16.57 17.09 5.70
C LYS A 157 16.77 18.14 4.62
N LEU A 158 16.93 17.72 3.39
CA LEU A 158 17.15 18.54 2.20
C LEU A 158 16.00 18.42 1.19
N PRO A 159 15.88 19.35 0.19
CA PRO A 159 14.92 19.24 -0.89
C PRO A 159 15.13 17.94 -1.67
N GLY A 160 14.12 17.49 -2.40
CA GLY A 160 14.19 16.29 -3.21
C GLY A 160 12.82 15.71 -3.51
N ARG A 161 12.80 14.51 -4.11
CA ARG A 161 11.56 13.83 -4.49
C ARG A 161 10.70 13.53 -3.27
N MET A 162 9.43 13.90 -3.34
CA MET A 162 8.41 13.63 -2.33
C MET A 162 7.31 12.74 -2.89
N GLY A 163 6.82 11.83 -2.06
CA GLY A 163 5.79 10.85 -2.47
C GLY A 163 6.37 9.74 -3.36
N PHE A 164 5.47 8.99 -4.03
CA PHE A 164 5.76 7.81 -4.84
C PHE A 164 6.63 6.78 -4.08
N ARG A 165 6.32 6.60 -2.82
CA ARG A 165 6.98 5.63 -1.94
C ARG A 165 5.94 4.72 -1.30
N ARG A 166 6.35 3.52 -0.94
CA ARG A 166 5.51 2.57 -0.20
C ARG A 166 5.20 3.12 1.19
N VAL A 167 3.91 3.21 1.51
CA VAL A 167 3.41 3.70 2.80
C VAL A 167 2.38 2.70 3.31
N THR A 168 2.44 2.38 4.59
CA THR A 168 1.44 1.56 5.28
C THR A 168 0.67 2.43 6.26
N VAL A 169 -0.65 2.40 6.17
CA VAL A 169 -1.55 2.95 7.19
C VAL A 169 -2.07 1.79 8.00
N GLN A 170 -1.79 1.82 9.30
CA GLN A 170 -2.11 0.74 10.22
C GLN A 170 -3.45 0.99 10.93
N ASN A 171 -4.07 -0.10 11.39
CA ASN A 171 -5.25 -0.08 12.29
C ASN A 171 -6.47 0.68 11.71
N LEU A 172 -6.73 0.53 10.41
CA LEU A 172 -7.96 1.06 9.80
C LEU A 172 -9.15 0.20 10.20
N LYS A 173 -10.16 0.81 10.85
CA LYS A 173 -11.38 0.11 11.26
C LYS A 173 -12.21 -0.26 10.02
N ILE A 174 -12.65 -1.51 9.93
CA ILE A 174 -13.63 -1.95 8.94
C ILE A 174 -15.00 -1.41 9.37
N VAL A 175 -15.66 -0.70 8.47
CA VAL A 175 -17.03 -0.18 8.68
C VAL A 175 -18.04 -1.20 8.16
N LYS A 176 -17.81 -1.72 6.94
CA LYS A 176 -18.72 -2.69 6.32
C LYS A 176 -17.98 -3.51 5.28
N ILE A 177 -18.33 -4.79 5.16
CA ILE A 177 -17.92 -5.68 4.07
C ILE A 177 -19.12 -5.91 3.18
N GLY A 178 -18.98 -5.65 1.88
CA GLY A 178 -20.01 -5.83 0.86
C GLY A 178 -19.67 -7.01 -0.07
N PRO A 179 -20.07 -8.25 0.27
CA PRO A 179 -19.69 -9.43 -0.52
C PRO A 179 -20.26 -9.40 -1.94
N LYS A 180 -21.45 -8.86 -2.16
CA LYS A 180 -22.08 -8.76 -3.49
C LYS A 180 -21.27 -7.92 -4.49
N LEU A 181 -20.58 -6.90 -4.03
CA LEU A 181 -19.79 -5.98 -4.84
C LEU A 181 -18.28 -6.22 -4.71
N ASN A 182 -17.87 -7.18 -3.90
CA ASN A 182 -16.48 -7.45 -3.55
C ASN A 182 -15.75 -6.21 -2.99
N VAL A 183 -16.37 -5.49 -2.07
CA VAL A 183 -15.81 -4.26 -1.49
C VAL A 183 -15.70 -4.33 0.03
N ILE A 184 -14.66 -3.65 0.54
CA ILE A 184 -14.48 -3.35 1.96
C ILE A 184 -14.53 -1.83 2.14
N LEU A 185 -15.32 -1.36 3.10
CA LEU A 185 -15.34 0.02 3.52
C LEU A 185 -14.48 0.17 4.76
N VAL A 186 -13.40 0.93 4.67
CA VAL A 186 -12.51 1.22 5.79
C VAL A 186 -12.63 2.68 6.20
N ARG A 187 -12.64 2.96 7.51
CA ARG A 187 -12.72 4.31 8.05
C ARG A 187 -11.43 5.07 7.76
N GLY A 188 -11.54 6.25 7.15
CA GLY A 188 -10.42 7.14 6.91
C GLY A 188 -9.77 7.00 5.55
N ALA A 189 -8.57 7.58 5.41
CA ALA A 189 -7.85 7.69 4.15
C ALA A 189 -6.88 6.52 3.94
N VAL A 190 -6.78 6.08 2.68
CA VAL A 190 -5.84 5.05 2.21
C VAL A 190 -4.85 5.69 1.23
N PRO A 191 -3.55 5.37 1.29
CA PRO A 191 -2.56 5.94 0.39
C PRO A 191 -2.81 5.55 -1.08
N GLY A 192 -2.28 6.33 -1.99
CA GLY A 192 -2.32 6.09 -3.43
C GLY A 192 -3.44 6.81 -4.17
N ASN A 193 -3.41 6.70 -5.50
CA ASN A 193 -4.40 7.24 -6.41
C ASN A 193 -5.67 6.37 -6.42
N LYS A 194 -6.71 6.82 -7.12
CA LYS A 194 -7.81 5.96 -7.57
C LYS A 194 -7.23 4.84 -8.46
N ASP A 195 -7.80 3.67 -8.37
CA ASP A 195 -7.42 2.44 -9.09
C ASP A 195 -5.98 1.91 -8.81
N CYS A 196 -5.30 2.47 -7.79
CA CYS A 196 -4.00 1.92 -7.39
C CYS A 196 -4.15 0.57 -6.67
N THR A 197 -3.15 -0.27 -6.88
CA THR A 197 -3.03 -1.56 -6.18
C THR A 197 -2.72 -1.33 -4.70
N LEU A 198 -3.49 -1.99 -3.85
CA LEU A 198 -3.36 -2.01 -2.40
C LEU A 198 -2.95 -3.41 -1.96
N ILE A 199 -2.16 -3.49 -0.91
CA ILE A 199 -1.92 -4.70 -0.15
C ILE A 199 -2.65 -4.53 1.17
N VAL A 200 -3.70 -5.33 1.37
CA VAL A 200 -4.53 -5.32 2.57
C VAL A 200 -4.14 -6.50 3.43
N LYS A 201 -3.90 -6.27 4.71
CA LYS A 201 -3.54 -7.31 5.68
C LYS A 201 -4.37 -7.14 6.95
N SER A 202 -4.55 -8.23 7.71
CA SER A 202 -5.06 -8.11 9.07
C SER A 202 -4.12 -7.23 9.91
N ALA A 203 -4.67 -6.42 10.79
CA ALA A 203 -3.86 -5.55 11.64
C ALA A 203 -2.99 -6.38 12.59
N VAL A 204 -1.71 -5.99 12.69
CA VAL A 204 -0.74 -6.68 13.54
C VAL A 204 -0.85 -6.21 14.99
N LYS A 205 -1.25 -4.95 15.22
CA LYS A 205 -1.25 -4.32 16.56
C LYS A 205 -2.61 -4.33 17.25
N LYS A 206 -3.67 -4.80 16.61
CA LYS A 206 -5.04 -4.84 17.17
C LYS A 206 -5.80 -6.06 16.70
#